data_5f33b0abb4527a017f96373d8d3c2aa5
#
_entry.id   5f33b0abb4527a017f96373d8d3c2aa5
#
_cell.length_a   1.000
_cell.length_b   1.000
_cell.length_c   1.000
_cell.angle_alpha   90.00
_cell.angle_beta   90.00
_cell.angle_gamma   90.00
#
_symmetry.space_group_name_H-M   'P 1'
#
loop_
_entity.id
_entity.type
_entity.pdbx_description
1 polymer ?
#
loop_
_entity_poly.entity_id
_entity_poly.type
_entity_poly.pdbx_seq_one_letter_code
_entity_poly.pdbx_strand_id
1 'polypeptide(L)'
;MAEELVIRVTAMPTDLNPYGGVFGGWLMSQLALGAGSLASRRGRGKAVVVHATDFTFPGAMAVGDELSVYAEIVATGTTSLTIAARGVGRERNGEATVDVARGLFKFVLLGDDDRPRTVTQAE
;
A
#
# COMPACT_ATOMS: atom_id res chain seq x y z
N MET A 1 -9.96 5.91 11.24
CA MET A 1 -10.17 6.40 9.87
C MET A 1 -10.67 5.27 9.00
N ALA A 2 -11.50 5.56 8.03
CA ALA A 2 -11.98 4.53 7.12
C ALA A 2 -10.90 4.15 6.11
N GLU A 3 -10.95 2.92 5.65
CA GLU A 3 -10.11 2.47 4.54
C GLU A 3 -10.52 3.18 3.25
N GLU A 4 -9.53 3.45 2.41
CA GLU A 4 -9.76 3.99 1.08
C GLU A 4 -9.15 3.07 0.04
N LEU A 5 -9.81 2.94 -1.10
CA LEU A 5 -9.23 2.27 -2.26
C LEU A 5 -8.17 3.22 -2.84
N VAL A 6 -6.93 2.78 -2.88
CA VAL A 6 -5.81 3.64 -3.30
C VAL A 6 -5.15 3.16 -4.59
N ILE A 7 -5.29 1.88 -4.94
CA ILE A 7 -4.77 1.31 -6.19
C ILE A 7 -5.73 0.23 -6.66
N ARG A 8 -5.90 0.16 -7.97
CA ARG A 8 -6.54 -0.97 -8.64
C ARG A 8 -5.74 -1.25 -9.91
N VAL A 9 -5.17 -2.44 -10.00
CA VAL A 9 -4.21 -2.76 -11.05
C VAL A 9 -4.29 -4.25 -11.41
N THR A 10 -4.08 -4.55 -12.68
CA THR A 10 -4.06 -5.93 -13.17
C THR A 10 -2.64 -6.50 -13.10
N ALA A 11 -2.51 -7.71 -12.57
CA ALA A 11 -1.24 -8.41 -12.56
C ALA A 11 -0.89 -8.88 -13.97
N MET A 12 0.30 -8.49 -14.44
CA MET A 12 0.76 -8.79 -15.79
C MET A 12 1.87 -9.86 -15.77
N PRO A 13 2.22 -10.46 -16.91
CA PRO A 13 3.25 -11.50 -16.92
C PRO A 13 4.59 -11.08 -16.31
N THR A 14 4.95 -9.79 -16.39
CA THR A 14 6.19 -9.28 -15.80
C THR A 14 6.15 -9.25 -14.27
N ASP A 15 4.98 -9.46 -13.67
CA ASP A 15 4.79 -9.38 -12.22
C ASP A 15 4.81 -10.75 -11.54
N LEU A 16 5.18 -11.79 -12.29
CA LEU A 16 5.18 -13.16 -11.79
C LEU A 16 6.51 -13.52 -11.13
N ASN A 17 6.42 -14.45 -10.17
CA ASN A 17 7.61 -15.08 -9.59
C ASN A 17 8.11 -16.21 -10.53
N PRO A 18 9.26 -16.82 -10.24
CA PRO A 18 9.78 -17.91 -11.08
C PRO A 18 8.88 -19.15 -11.16
N TYR A 19 7.90 -19.27 -10.28
CA TYR A 19 7.03 -20.44 -10.19
C TYR A 19 5.65 -20.23 -10.81
N GLY A 20 5.41 -19.06 -11.42
CA GLY A 20 4.21 -18.78 -12.18
C GLY A 20 3.10 -18.03 -11.43
N GLY A 21 3.26 -17.80 -10.14
CA GLY A 21 2.32 -16.97 -9.38
C GLY A 21 2.76 -15.51 -9.34
N VAL A 22 1.88 -14.63 -8.90
CA VAL A 22 2.21 -13.22 -8.74
C VAL A 22 3.27 -13.06 -7.64
N PHE A 23 4.30 -12.27 -7.93
CA PHE A 23 5.45 -12.11 -7.05
C PHE A 23 5.06 -11.33 -5.78
N GLY A 24 5.45 -11.88 -4.61
CA GLY A 24 5.17 -11.22 -3.33
C GLY A 24 5.78 -9.82 -3.25
N GLY A 25 6.97 -9.61 -3.82
CA GLY A 25 7.59 -8.30 -3.88
C GLY A 25 6.78 -7.29 -4.68
N TRP A 26 6.12 -7.73 -5.75
CA TRP A 26 5.22 -6.87 -6.50
C TRP A 26 4.02 -6.47 -5.65
N LEU A 27 3.43 -7.42 -4.90
CA LEU A 27 2.34 -7.12 -3.98
C LEU A 27 2.78 -6.10 -2.93
N MET A 28 3.96 -6.28 -2.34
CA MET A 28 4.51 -5.34 -1.36
C MET A 28 4.68 -3.95 -1.96
N SER A 29 5.17 -3.86 -3.20
CA SER A 29 5.37 -2.57 -3.86
C SER A 29 4.05 -1.87 -4.13
N GLN A 30 3.00 -2.60 -4.50
CA GLN A 30 1.68 -2.02 -4.71
C GLN A 30 1.09 -1.50 -3.40
N LEU A 31 1.26 -2.25 -2.30
CA LEU A 31 0.85 -1.77 -0.98
C LEU A 31 1.60 -0.48 -0.61
N ALA A 32 2.91 -0.44 -0.84
CA ALA A 32 3.73 0.73 -0.53
C ALA A 32 3.33 1.95 -1.37
N LEU A 33 3.08 1.75 -2.67
CA LEU A 33 2.64 2.82 -3.55
C LEU A 33 1.30 3.39 -3.11
N GLY A 34 0.35 2.51 -2.79
CA GLY A 34 -0.97 2.93 -2.35
C GLY A 34 -0.93 3.65 -1.01
N ALA A 35 -0.19 3.09 -0.04
CA ALA A 35 -0.02 3.73 1.26
C ALA A 35 0.66 5.09 1.12
N GLY A 36 1.67 5.19 0.25
CA GLY A 36 2.38 6.45 -0.01
C GLY A 36 1.48 7.51 -0.63
N SER A 37 0.59 7.09 -1.53
CA SER A 37 -0.39 7.99 -2.12
C SER A 37 -1.32 8.58 -1.04
N LEU A 38 -1.79 7.75 -0.13
CA LEU A 38 -2.63 8.21 0.98
C LEU A 38 -1.84 9.16 1.90
N ALA A 39 -0.60 8.79 2.23
CA ALA A 39 0.24 9.61 3.11
C ALA A 39 0.48 11.00 2.49
N SER A 40 0.80 11.06 1.20
CA SER A 40 1.03 12.33 0.49
C SER A 40 -0.21 13.20 0.44
N ARG A 41 -1.36 12.60 0.16
CA ARG A 41 -2.62 13.36 0.08
C ARG A 41 -3.02 13.92 1.44
N ARG A 42 -3.01 13.09 2.46
CA ARG A 42 -3.40 13.51 3.80
C ARG A 42 -2.35 14.41 4.43
N GLY A 43 -1.08 14.17 4.10
CA GLY A 43 0.03 15.01 4.55
C GLY A 43 0.21 16.27 3.73
N ARG A 44 -0.47 16.40 2.59
CA ARG A 44 -0.40 17.56 1.70
C ARG A 44 1.01 17.89 1.25
N GLY A 45 1.76 16.86 0.85
CA GLY A 45 3.11 17.05 0.37
C GLY A 45 3.93 15.78 0.46
N LYS A 46 5.23 15.98 0.50
CA LYS A 46 6.17 14.86 0.49
C LYS A 46 5.98 13.95 1.69
N ALA A 47 5.96 12.64 1.45
CA ALA A 47 5.94 11.62 2.50
C ALA A 47 6.84 10.48 2.04
N VAL A 48 7.75 10.05 2.90
CA VAL A 48 8.69 8.98 2.58
C VAL A 48 8.55 7.84 3.58
N VAL A 49 8.60 6.61 3.07
CA VAL A 49 8.53 5.44 3.93
C VAL A 49 9.86 5.27 4.67
N VAL A 50 9.78 5.09 5.99
CA VAL A 50 10.96 4.88 6.83
C VAL A 50 10.94 3.53 7.54
N HIS A 51 9.77 2.86 7.57
CA HIS A 51 9.64 1.57 8.21
C HIS A 51 8.48 0.81 7.58
N ALA A 52 8.68 -0.48 7.35
CA ALA A 52 7.66 -1.37 6.81
C ALA A 52 7.74 -2.68 7.59
N THR A 53 6.59 -3.18 8.05
CA THR A 53 6.57 -4.35 8.93
C THR A 53 5.25 -5.12 8.79
N ASP A 54 5.22 -6.29 9.43
CA ASP A 54 4.01 -7.13 9.56
C ASP A 54 3.41 -7.56 8.22
N PHE A 55 4.28 -7.83 7.24
CA PHE A 55 3.81 -8.35 5.96
C PHE A 55 3.38 -9.79 6.09
N THR A 56 2.16 -10.08 5.59
CA THR A 56 1.66 -11.43 5.43
C THR A 56 1.02 -11.57 4.05
N PHE A 57 1.02 -12.80 3.54
CA PHE A 57 0.51 -13.13 2.20
C PHE A 57 -0.47 -14.30 2.34
N PRO A 58 -1.71 -14.03 2.80
CA PRO A 58 -2.65 -15.12 3.13
C PRO A 58 -3.23 -15.84 1.91
N GLY A 59 -3.13 -15.27 0.72
CA GLY A 59 -3.65 -15.87 -0.49
C GLY A 59 -2.77 -15.58 -1.68
N ALA A 60 -3.12 -16.13 -2.84
CA ALA A 60 -2.35 -15.99 -4.07
C ALA A 60 -3.19 -15.43 -5.19
N MET A 61 -2.52 -14.73 -6.12
CA MET A 61 -3.12 -14.22 -7.35
C MET A 61 -2.47 -14.88 -8.55
N ALA A 62 -3.25 -15.01 -9.62
CA ALA A 62 -2.78 -15.44 -10.92
C ALA A 62 -2.59 -14.23 -11.85
N VAL A 63 -1.83 -14.43 -12.91
CA VAL A 63 -1.70 -13.42 -13.97
C VAL A 63 -3.09 -13.08 -14.52
N GLY A 64 -3.33 -11.79 -14.72
CA GLY A 64 -4.63 -11.30 -15.20
C GLY A 64 -5.61 -10.94 -14.10
N ASP A 65 -5.38 -11.40 -12.87
CA ASP A 65 -6.25 -11.03 -11.76
C ASP A 65 -6.08 -9.55 -11.41
N GLU A 66 -7.13 -8.95 -10.86
CA GLU A 66 -7.11 -7.54 -10.49
C GLU A 66 -6.81 -7.40 -9.00
N LEU A 67 -5.80 -6.60 -8.69
CA LEU A 67 -5.46 -6.25 -7.31
C LEU A 67 -6.11 -4.93 -6.94
N SER A 68 -6.82 -4.92 -5.83
CA SER A 68 -7.29 -3.68 -5.19
C SER A 68 -6.55 -3.51 -3.89
N VAL A 69 -5.96 -2.34 -3.68
CA VAL A 69 -5.25 -2.00 -2.45
C VAL A 69 -6.08 -0.99 -1.68
N TYR A 70 -6.32 -1.31 -0.42
CA TYR A 70 -7.02 -0.44 0.53
C TYR A 70 -6.03 -0.02 1.61
N ALA A 71 -6.10 1.24 2.01
CA ALA A 71 -5.20 1.79 3.00
C ALA A 71 -5.95 2.68 3.98
N GLU A 72 -5.50 2.72 5.23
CA GLU A 72 -6.04 3.63 6.24
C GLU A 72 -4.94 4.07 7.20
N ILE A 73 -5.08 5.29 7.71
CA ILE A 73 -4.18 5.81 8.74
C ILE A 73 -4.60 5.20 10.07
N VAL A 74 -3.70 4.45 10.70
CA VAL A 74 -3.99 3.77 11.97
C VAL A 74 -3.28 4.40 13.16
N ALA A 75 -2.28 5.26 12.92
CA ALA A 75 -1.61 5.99 14.00
C ALA A 75 -0.97 7.25 13.43
N THR A 76 -0.86 8.27 14.27
CA THR A 76 -0.25 9.54 13.92
C THR A 76 0.79 9.88 14.97
N GLY A 77 2.05 10.11 14.54
CA GLY A 77 3.13 10.58 15.40
C GLY A 77 3.32 12.09 15.23
N THR A 78 4.42 12.60 15.75
CA THR A 78 4.73 14.03 15.63
C THR A 78 5.00 14.43 14.17
N THR A 79 5.81 13.64 13.47
CA THR A 79 6.18 13.89 12.07
C THR A 79 5.80 12.72 11.15
N SER A 80 5.05 11.75 11.65
CA SER A 80 4.81 10.50 10.92
C SER A 80 3.36 10.09 10.91
N LEU A 81 3.02 9.31 9.88
CA LEU A 81 1.74 8.62 9.76
C LEU A 81 2.04 7.12 9.64
N THR A 82 1.31 6.30 10.39
CA THR A 82 1.35 4.86 10.21
C THR A 82 0.11 4.43 9.45
N ILE A 83 0.33 3.69 8.37
CA ILE A 83 -0.72 3.30 7.45
C ILE A 83 -0.77 1.79 7.34
N ALA A 84 -1.96 1.23 7.57
CA ALA A 84 -2.23 -0.17 7.30
C ALA A 84 -2.72 -0.30 5.86
N ALA A 85 -2.12 -1.21 5.11
CA ALA A 85 -2.52 -1.48 3.74
C ALA A 85 -2.83 -2.96 3.57
N ARG A 86 -3.84 -3.25 2.77
CA ARG A 86 -4.18 -4.63 2.41
C ARG A 86 -4.52 -4.72 0.94
N GLY A 87 -4.19 -5.86 0.35
CA GLY A 87 -4.48 -6.15 -1.04
C GLY A 87 -5.49 -7.27 -1.17
N VAL A 88 -6.44 -7.07 -2.06
CA VAL A 88 -7.48 -8.04 -2.37
C VAL A 88 -7.39 -8.37 -3.86
N GLY A 89 -7.23 -9.66 -4.19
CA GLY A 89 -7.23 -10.13 -5.57
C GLY A 89 -8.61 -10.57 -5.98
N ARG A 90 -9.04 -10.19 -7.18
CA ARG A 90 -10.27 -10.69 -7.80
C ARG A 90 -9.87 -11.48 -9.04
N GLU A 91 -10.41 -12.67 -9.20
CA GLU A 91 -10.10 -13.47 -10.38
C GLU A 91 -10.55 -12.75 -11.66
N ARG A 92 -9.74 -12.93 -12.72
CA ARG A 92 -9.90 -12.18 -13.98
C ARG A 92 -11.32 -12.27 -14.54
N ASN A 93 -11.87 -13.46 -14.58
CA ASN A 93 -13.13 -13.71 -15.26
C ASN A 93 -14.30 -13.95 -14.32
N GLY A 94 -14.20 -13.50 -13.08
CA GLY A 94 -15.23 -13.75 -12.07
C GLY A 94 -15.29 -12.66 -11.03
N GLU A 95 -16.07 -12.93 -9.98
CA GLU A 95 -16.27 -11.99 -8.89
C GLU A 95 -15.63 -12.47 -7.58
N ALA A 96 -15.06 -13.67 -7.58
CA ALA A 96 -14.43 -14.20 -6.36
C ALA A 96 -13.19 -13.40 -5.98
N THR A 97 -13.08 -13.07 -4.70
CA THR A 97 -11.95 -12.30 -4.17
C THR A 97 -11.24 -13.07 -3.06
N VAL A 98 -9.97 -12.73 -2.87
CA VAL A 98 -9.15 -13.31 -1.82
C VAL A 98 -8.19 -12.25 -1.28
N ASP A 99 -7.97 -12.25 0.04
CA ASP A 99 -6.93 -11.42 0.62
C ASP A 99 -5.58 -11.97 0.21
N VAL A 100 -4.71 -11.14 -0.37
CA VAL A 100 -3.43 -11.60 -0.90
C VAL A 100 -2.22 -10.98 -0.21
N ALA A 101 -2.40 -9.84 0.45
CA ALA A 101 -1.27 -9.18 1.13
C ALA A 101 -1.76 -8.21 2.18
N ARG A 102 -0.95 -8.02 3.23
CA ARG A 102 -1.16 -7.01 4.27
C ARG A 102 0.19 -6.50 4.72
N GLY A 103 0.24 -5.25 5.19
CA GLY A 103 1.45 -4.69 5.77
C GLY A 103 1.18 -3.38 6.46
N LEU A 104 2.15 -2.95 7.27
CA LEU A 104 2.14 -1.65 7.95
C LEU A 104 3.31 -0.83 7.46
N PHE A 105 3.06 0.45 7.21
CA PHE A 105 4.07 1.39 6.74
C PHE A 105 4.08 2.63 7.61
N LYS A 106 5.27 3.07 7.98
CA LYS A 106 5.44 4.35 8.65
C LYS A 106 6.04 5.33 7.65
N PHE A 107 5.36 6.44 7.43
CA PHE A 107 5.79 7.52 6.56
C PHE A 107 6.15 8.73 7.39
N VAL A 108 7.27 9.38 7.06
CA VAL A 108 7.62 10.67 7.63
C VAL A 108 7.25 11.76 6.63
N LEU A 109 6.58 12.79 7.11
CA LEU A 109 6.21 13.93 6.29
C LEU A 109 7.39 14.88 6.18
N LEU A 110 7.68 15.34 4.96
CA LEU A 110 8.78 16.24 4.70
C LEU A 110 8.27 17.60 4.23
N GLY A 111 8.98 18.65 4.66
CA GLY A 111 8.77 19.98 4.11
C GLY A 111 9.50 20.16 2.78
N ASP A 112 9.42 21.37 2.22
CA ASP A 112 10.08 21.71 0.95
C ASP A 112 11.61 21.63 1.06
N ASP A 113 12.14 21.72 2.27
CA ASP A 113 13.56 21.59 2.57
C ASP A 113 14.00 20.13 2.74
N ASP A 114 13.10 19.17 2.50
CA ASP A 114 13.32 17.73 2.68
C ASP A 114 13.60 17.32 4.13
N ARG A 115 13.19 18.15 5.08
CA ARG A 115 13.30 17.83 6.51
C ARG A 115 11.95 17.45 7.08
N PRO A 116 11.91 16.63 8.14
CA PRO A 116 10.63 16.27 8.77
C PRO A 116 9.85 17.51 9.22
N ARG A 117 8.54 17.48 8.98
CA ARG A 117 7.61 18.51 9.45
C ARG A 117 6.52 17.88 10.28
N THR A 118 5.87 18.68 11.12
CA THR A 118 4.84 18.18 12.01
C THR A 118 3.56 17.81 11.26
N VAL A 119 2.91 16.76 11.70
CA VAL A 119 1.66 16.27 11.10
C VAL A 119 0.55 17.31 11.22
N THR A 120 0.53 18.09 12.31
CA THR A 120 -0.49 19.12 12.51
C THR A 120 -0.52 20.15 11.38
N GLN A 121 0.59 20.33 10.66
CA GLN A 121 0.63 21.26 9.51
C GLN A 121 0.00 20.66 8.27
N ALA A 122 -0.30 19.35 8.28
CA ALA A 122 -0.86 18.63 7.16
C ALA A 122 -2.39 18.60 7.17
N GLU A 123 -2.99 18.93 8.29
CA GLU A 123 -4.44 18.93 8.46
C GLU A 123 -5.04 20.35 8.20
#